data_3c5087a1775c2f60801110eadeb847d7
#
_entry.id   3c5087a1775c2f60801110eadeb847d7
#
_cell.length_a   1.000
_cell.length_b   1.000
_cell.length_c   1.000
_cell.angle_alpha   90.00
_cell.angle_beta   90.00
_cell.angle_gamma   90.00
#
_symmetry.space_group_name_H-M   'P 1'
#
loop_
_entity.id
_entity.type
_entity.pdbx_description
1 polymer ?
#
loop_
_entity_poly.entity_id
_entity_poly.type
_entity_poly.pdbx_seq_one_letter_code
_entity_poly.pdbx_strand_id
1 'polypeptide(L)'
;MKRLTLGDVCKKASSNIAQKDLQDKIGAYPIYGASGLIKQVDFYQQDKEYIAVVKDGAGIGRTMLLPAYSSVIGTMQYLLPKEGIPIDIKYLFYAVEHMNLAKYFSGATIPHIYFKDYQKEPINIPDIETQRRISRIFDKIDALITSRKEQRTKLDQIVKSRFIEMFGDLADPACDWPQSKLTEVCADPDDIKCGPFGTQLNKAEYRHEGVALWEIPQINAQFRVEPTHYLDFDKAAELDAYSIIPGDIAMSRKGNVGQCAVFPCDYMPGIIHSDVLRIRVDSGKMVPIFMMYQLHYSGTVKRQIEQVSSGAIMAGINVTKLKSIMVHLPPLELQEQFADFVTQIDKSKYRQEKCIGFFQCLEKSIRQEWL
;
A
#
# COMPACT_ATOMS: atom_id res chain seq x y z
N MET A 1 -20.95 29.92 -14.55
CA MET A 1 -20.37 28.59 -14.84
C MET A 1 -21.14 27.97 -16.00
N LYS A 2 -20.48 27.58 -17.08
CA LYS A 2 -21.12 26.99 -18.25
C LYS A 2 -21.00 25.45 -18.15
N ARG A 3 -22.09 24.72 -18.33
CA ARG A 3 -22.08 23.26 -18.34
C ARG A 3 -22.06 22.77 -19.79
N LEU A 4 -21.05 22.00 -20.13
CA LEU A 4 -20.81 21.42 -21.46
C LEU A 4 -20.63 19.91 -21.34
N THR A 5 -20.44 19.21 -22.46
CA THR A 5 -19.99 17.84 -22.46
C THR A 5 -18.48 17.77 -22.72
N LEU A 6 -17.83 16.67 -22.34
CA LEU A 6 -16.41 16.45 -22.65
C LEU A 6 -16.17 16.52 -24.18
N GLY A 7 -17.11 16.01 -24.98
CA GLY A 7 -17.05 16.09 -26.43
C GLY A 7 -17.18 17.50 -27.00
N ASP A 8 -17.80 18.42 -26.26
CA ASP A 8 -17.84 19.85 -26.68
C ASP A 8 -16.48 20.52 -26.49
N VAL A 9 -15.72 20.16 -25.46
CA VAL A 9 -14.45 20.81 -25.09
C VAL A 9 -13.22 20.09 -25.61
N CYS A 10 -13.32 18.79 -25.93
CA CYS A 10 -12.20 17.96 -26.38
C CYS A 10 -12.47 17.31 -27.73
N LYS A 11 -11.39 17.05 -28.47
CA LYS A 11 -11.34 16.07 -29.56
C LYS A 11 -10.41 14.93 -29.20
N LYS A 12 -10.75 13.71 -29.63
CA LYS A 12 -9.84 12.58 -29.52
C LYS A 12 -8.86 12.54 -30.67
N ALA A 13 -7.64 12.09 -30.39
CA ALA A 13 -6.72 11.59 -31.41
C ALA A 13 -6.22 10.20 -30.98
N SER A 14 -5.84 9.37 -31.94
CA SER A 14 -5.41 7.99 -31.69
C SER A 14 -3.93 7.84 -32.02
N SER A 15 -3.23 7.01 -31.26
CA SER A 15 -1.92 6.51 -31.64
C SER A 15 -2.06 5.12 -32.28
N ASN A 16 -1.24 4.85 -33.27
CA ASN A 16 -1.08 3.54 -33.92
C ASN A 16 0.29 2.91 -33.62
N ILE A 17 1.07 3.49 -32.72
CA ILE A 17 2.41 3.03 -32.38
C ILE A 17 2.29 1.76 -31.55
N ALA A 18 2.83 0.63 -32.04
CA ALA A 18 2.94 -0.58 -31.24
C ALA A 18 4.26 -0.57 -30.44
N GLN A 19 4.23 -1.14 -29.24
CA GLN A 19 5.41 -1.17 -28.38
C GLN A 19 6.61 -1.91 -29.04
N LYS A 20 6.33 -2.92 -29.85
CA LYS A 20 7.36 -3.64 -30.62
C LYS A 20 8.09 -2.76 -31.65
N ASP A 21 7.43 -1.71 -32.15
CA ASP A 21 7.99 -0.82 -33.18
C ASP A 21 8.99 0.19 -32.58
N LEU A 22 9.18 0.15 -31.25
CA LEU A 22 10.06 1.07 -30.52
C LEU A 22 11.48 0.54 -30.33
N GLN A 23 11.78 -0.72 -30.69
CA GLN A 23 13.04 -1.37 -30.34
C GLN A 23 14.25 -0.56 -30.80
N ASP A 24 14.26 -0.13 -32.07
CA ASP A 24 15.38 0.57 -32.69
C ASP A 24 15.24 2.11 -32.70
N LYS A 25 14.20 2.62 -32.03
CA LYS A 25 13.95 4.07 -31.93
C LYS A 25 14.67 4.64 -30.72
N ILE A 26 15.65 5.52 -30.94
CA ILE A 26 16.44 6.19 -29.90
C ILE A 26 16.43 7.69 -30.19
N GLY A 27 16.12 8.53 -29.21
CA GLY A 27 16.07 9.98 -29.37
C GLY A 27 15.84 10.71 -28.06
N ALA A 28 15.29 11.93 -28.14
CA ALA A 28 15.07 12.82 -26.99
C ALA A 28 13.60 12.94 -26.55
N TYR A 29 12.66 12.41 -27.33
CA TYR A 29 11.24 12.61 -27.08
C TYR A 29 10.63 11.45 -26.31
N PRO A 30 9.97 11.68 -25.17
CA PRO A 30 9.40 10.61 -24.38
C PRO A 30 8.17 9.99 -25.06
N ILE A 31 8.06 8.66 -24.97
CA ILE A 31 6.86 7.92 -25.34
C ILE A 31 6.31 7.15 -24.14
N TYR A 32 5.00 7.22 -23.94
CA TYR A 32 4.31 6.72 -22.76
C TYR A 32 3.36 5.58 -23.10
N GLY A 33 3.17 4.72 -22.13
CA GLY A 33 2.17 3.65 -22.11
C GLY A 33 1.33 3.72 -20.84
N ALA A 34 0.48 2.72 -20.64
CA ALA A 34 -0.41 2.65 -19.47
C ALA A 34 0.33 2.70 -18.12
N SER A 35 1.57 2.25 -18.06
CA SER A 35 2.41 2.25 -16.84
C SER A 35 3.28 3.51 -16.68
N GLY A 36 3.23 4.46 -17.61
CA GLY A 36 4.06 5.65 -17.61
C GLY A 36 5.08 5.67 -18.75
N LEU A 37 6.23 6.32 -18.53
CA LEU A 37 7.32 6.42 -19.51
C LEU A 37 7.84 5.04 -19.92
N ILE A 38 7.87 4.77 -21.25
CA ILE A 38 8.44 3.54 -21.79
C ILE A 38 9.92 3.76 -22.12
N LYS A 39 10.21 4.77 -22.96
CA LYS A 39 11.56 5.15 -23.37
C LYS A 39 11.57 6.53 -24.03
N GLN A 40 12.73 6.96 -24.53
CA GLN A 40 12.86 8.12 -25.39
C GLN A 40 13.06 7.69 -26.84
N VAL A 41 12.42 8.36 -27.79
CA VAL A 41 12.40 8.06 -29.23
C VAL A 41 12.77 9.29 -30.05
N ASP A 42 12.98 9.11 -31.36
CA ASP A 42 13.42 10.13 -32.32
C ASP A 42 12.28 10.97 -32.93
N PHE A 43 11.06 10.75 -32.46
CA PHE A 43 9.85 11.44 -32.95
C PHE A 43 8.89 11.81 -31.82
N TYR A 44 7.95 12.70 -32.11
CA TYR A 44 6.78 13.01 -31.27
C TYR A 44 5.52 13.15 -32.11
N GLN A 45 4.34 12.90 -31.49
CA GLN A 45 3.03 13.07 -32.13
C GLN A 45 2.28 14.32 -31.65
N GLN A 46 2.64 14.88 -30.49
CA GLN A 46 2.01 16.06 -29.92
C GLN A 46 3.08 17.10 -29.57
N ASP A 47 2.86 18.31 -30.03
CA ASP A 47 3.75 19.47 -29.83
C ASP A 47 3.34 20.36 -28.63
N LYS A 48 2.19 20.07 -28.03
CA LYS A 48 1.63 20.73 -26.83
C LYS A 48 1.34 19.73 -25.74
N GLU A 49 1.16 20.21 -24.52
CA GLU A 49 0.64 19.38 -23.41
C GLU A 49 -0.74 18.83 -23.76
N TYR A 50 -0.98 17.58 -23.36
CA TYR A 50 -2.23 16.87 -23.65
C TYR A 50 -2.60 15.89 -22.53
N ILE A 51 -3.86 15.50 -22.53
CA ILE A 51 -4.33 14.42 -21.65
C ILE A 51 -4.27 13.11 -22.44
N ALA A 52 -3.66 12.10 -21.87
CA ALA A 52 -3.68 10.74 -22.39
C ALA A 52 -4.62 9.87 -21.54
N VAL A 53 -5.40 9.01 -22.20
CA VAL A 53 -6.31 8.07 -21.56
C VAL A 53 -5.98 6.65 -21.98
N VAL A 54 -5.80 5.76 -21.02
CA VAL A 54 -5.64 4.31 -21.28
C VAL A 54 -6.98 3.76 -21.77
N LYS A 55 -7.02 3.32 -23.03
CA LYS A 55 -8.24 2.82 -23.66
C LYS A 55 -8.34 1.29 -23.70
N ASP A 56 -7.20 0.58 -23.64
CA ASP A 56 -7.12 -0.88 -23.76
C ASP A 56 -6.32 -1.51 -22.62
N GLY A 57 -6.78 -2.64 -22.12
CA GLY A 57 -6.06 -3.52 -21.18
C GLY A 57 -6.17 -3.10 -19.72
N ALA A 58 -5.22 -3.58 -18.90
CA ALA A 58 -5.17 -3.28 -17.48
C ALA A 58 -4.96 -1.78 -17.23
N GLY A 59 -5.85 -1.16 -16.43
CA GLY A 59 -5.80 0.26 -16.09
C GLY A 59 -6.58 1.16 -17.04
N ILE A 60 -7.53 0.61 -17.82
CA ILE A 60 -8.46 1.40 -18.64
C ILE A 60 -9.07 2.56 -17.85
N GLY A 61 -9.29 3.67 -18.52
CA GLY A 61 -9.83 4.88 -17.92
C GLY A 61 -8.82 5.70 -17.13
N ARG A 62 -7.60 5.19 -16.86
CA ARG A 62 -6.53 5.99 -16.26
C ARG A 62 -6.15 7.14 -17.17
N THR A 63 -6.06 8.32 -16.58
CA THR A 63 -5.69 9.55 -17.27
C THR A 63 -4.29 10.00 -16.85
N MET A 64 -3.58 10.65 -17.76
CA MET A 64 -2.27 11.26 -17.51
C MET A 64 -2.21 12.61 -18.21
N LEU A 65 -1.71 13.62 -17.53
CA LEU A 65 -1.29 14.89 -18.17
C LEU A 65 0.16 14.70 -18.64
N LEU A 66 0.39 14.78 -19.94
CA LEU A 66 1.68 14.49 -20.55
C LEU A 66 2.28 15.75 -21.21
N PRO A 67 3.61 15.85 -21.22
CA PRO A 67 4.30 17.05 -21.72
C PRO A 67 4.19 17.20 -23.23
N ALA A 68 4.41 18.41 -23.70
CA ALA A 68 4.65 18.70 -25.11
C ALA A 68 5.84 17.89 -25.64
N TYR A 69 5.91 17.74 -26.96
CA TYR A 69 6.94 16.98 -27.68
C TYR A 69 7.04 15.53 -27.20
N SER A 70 5.89 14.88 -27.07
CA SER A 70 5.81 13.48 -26.60
C SER A 70 4.79 12.67 -27.40
N SER A 71 4.74 11.36 -27.13
CA SER A 71 3.84 10.42 -27.80
C SER A 71 3.27 9.41 -26.80
N VAL A 72 2.21 8.71 -27.20
CA VAL A 72 1.70 7.52 -26.50
C VAL A 72 1.62 6.31 -27.45
N ILE A 73 1.67 5.10 -26.91
CA ILE A 73 1.45 3.87 -27.69
C ILE A 73 -0.04 3.64 -27.98
N GLY A 74 -0.32 2.75 -28.92
CA GLY A 74 -1.66 2.46 -29.44
C GLY A 74 -2.72 2.01 -28.44
N THR A 75 -2.31 1.54 -27.24
CA THR A 75 -3.24 1.20 -26.13
C THR A 75 -3.79 2.43 -25.40
N MET A 76 -3.34 3.61 -25.79
CA MET A 76 -3.79 4.90 -25.27
C MET A 76 -4.40 5.76 -26.37
N GLN A 77 -5.10 6.81 -25.95
CA GLN A 77 -5.61 7.85 -26.85
C GLN A 77 -5.32 9.23 -26.27
N TYR A 78 -5.25 10.22 -27.16
CA TYR A 78 -5.12 11.63 -26.82
C TYR A 78 -6.50 12.24 -26.61
N LEU A 79 -6.64 13.09 -25.60
CA LEU A 79 -7.71 14.08 -25.49
C LEU A 79 -7.07 15.46 -25.63
N LEU A 80 -7.42 16.13 -26.71
CA LEU A 80 -6.88 17.42 -27.06
C LEU A 80 -7.96 18.49 -26.88
N PRO A 81 -7.68 19.63 -26.20
CA PRO A 81 -8.62 20.73 -26.14
C PRO A 81 -9.00 21.21 -27.53
N LYS A 82 -10.28 21.56 -27.73
CA LYS A 82 -10.75 22.20 -28.98
C LYS A 82 -10.34 23.66 -29.01
N GLU A 83 -9.97 24.15 -30.19
CA GLU A 83 -9.66 25.54 -30.41
C GLU A 83 -10.90 26.43 -30.15
N GLY A 84 -10.65 27.66 -29.69
CA GLY A 84 -11.72 28.61 -29.40
C GLY A 84 -12.45 28.44 -28.06
N ILE A 85 -12.13 27.39 -27.30
CA ILE A 85 -12.67 27.21 -25.96
C ILE A 85 -11.60 27.58 -24.94
N PRO A 86 -11.83 28.58 -24.06
CA PRO A 86 -10.88 28.97 -23.04
C PRO A 86 -10.85 27.91 -21.93
N ILE A 87 -9.93 26.94 -22.04
CA ILE A 87 -9.77 25.88 -21.08
C ILE A 87 -8.31 25.70 -20.65
N ASP A 88 -8.09 25.63 -19.34
CA ASP A 88 -6.82 25.29 -18.74
C ASP A 88 -6.62 23.78 -18.81
N ILE A 89 -5.48 23.33 -19.33
CA ILE A 89 -5.24 21.89 -19.56
C ILE A 89 -5.18 21.10 -18.25
N LYS A 90 -4.67 21.68 -17.17
CA LYS A 90 -4.64 21.02 -15.87
C LYS A 90 -6.03 20.91 -15.25
N TYR A 91 -6.85 21.97 -15.36
CA TYR A 91 -8.24 21.91 -14.95
C TYR A 91 -8.98 20.79 -15.68
N LEU A 92 -8.81 20.73 -17.00
CA LEU A 92 -9.40 19.69 -17.82
C LEU A 92 -8.92 18.29 -17.39
N PHE A 93 -7.63 18.14 -17.09
CA PHE A 93 -7.07 16.89 -16.59
C PHE A 93 -7.76 16.43 -15.30
N TYR A 94 -7.87 17.30 -14.29
CA TYR A 94 -8.54 16.97 -13.03
C TYR A 94 -10.03 16.67 -13.23
N ALA A 95 -10.69 17.36 -14.13
CA ALA A 95 -12.09 17.09 -14.45
C ALA A 95 -12.26 15.72 -15.12
N VAL A 96 -11.42 15.36 -16.09
CA VAL A 96 -11.47 14.06 -16.76
C VAL A 96 -11.12 12.93 -15.79
N GLU A 97 -10.16 13.11 -14.91
CA GLU A 97 -9.82 12.16 -13.87
C GLU A 97 -11.01 11.89 -12.91
N HIS A 98 -11.72 12.96 -12.54
CA HIS A 98 -12.91 12.86 -11.68
C HIS A 98 -14.06 12.05 -12.33
N MET A 99 -14.18 12.06 -13.65
CA MET A 99 -15.22 11.34 -14.39
C MET A 99 -15.18 9.81 -14.22
N ASN A 100 -14.06 9.24 -13.74
CA ASN A 100 -13.87 7.81 -13.60
C ASN A 100 -14.24 7.03 -14.88
N LEU A 101 -13.47 7.24 -15.94
CA LEU A 101 -13.76 6.71 -17.27
C LEU A 101 -13.77 5.17 -17.34
N ALA A 102 -13.22 4.48 -16.33
CA ALA A 102 -13.28 3.02 -16.22
C ALA A 102 -14.72 2.49 -16.17
N LYS A 103 -15.71 3.28 -15.74
CA LYS A 103 -17.13 2.89 -15.74
C LYS A 103 -17.69 2.59 -17.13
N TYR A 104 -17.04 3.06 -18.21
CA TYR A 104 -17.41 2.81 -19.61
C TYR A 104 -16.77 1.56 -20.20
N PHE A 105 -16.21 0.73 -19.35
CA PHE A 105 -15.57 -0.51 -19.78
C PHE A 105 -16.53 -1.42 -20.56
N SER A 106 -16.01 -1.98 -21.66
CA SER A 106 -16.66 -3.00 -22.47
C SER A 106 -15.63 -4.05 -22.89
N GLY A 107 -16.09 -5.25 -23.26
CA GLY A 107 -15.22 -6.37 -23.67
C GLY A 107 -15.02 -7.42 -22.56
N ALA A 108 -15.24 -8.68 -22.91
CA ALA A 108 -15.17 -9.81 -21.97
C ALA A 108 -13.73 -10.29 -21.70
N THR A 109 -12.85 -10.22 -22.70
CA THR A 109 -11.47 -10.75 -22.61
C THR A 109 -10.42 -9.67 -22.42
N ILE A 110 -10.53 -8.56 -23.16
CA ILE A 110 -9.65 -7.40 -23.02
C ILE A 110 -10.55 -6.20 -22.72
N PRO A 111 -10.41 -5.58 -21.54
CA PRO A 111 -11.14 -4.36 -21.22
C PRO A 111 -10.83 -3.24 -22.21
N HIS A 112 -11.86 -2.51 -22.63
CA HIS A 112 -11.77 -1.46 -23.63
C HIS A 112 -12.76 -0.34 -23.34
N ILE A 113 -12.37 0.93 -23.59
CA ILE A 113 -13.26 2.10 -23.52
C ILE A 113 -13.22 2.90 -24.81
N TYR A 114 -14.36 3.45 -25.22
CA TYR A 114 -14.48 4.25 -26.45
C TYR A 114 -14.85 5.70 -26.15
N PHE A 115 -14.21 6.64 -26.82
CA PHE A 115 -14.52 8.05 -26.67
C PHE A 115 -16.00 8.38 -26.97
N LYS A 116 -16.61 7.69 -27.94
CA LYS A 116 -18.04 7.87 -28.28
C LYS A 116 -18.97 7.67 -27.09
N ASP A 117 -18.57 6.86 -26.10
CA ASP A 117 -19.38 6.53 -24.94
C ASP A 117 -19.22 7.60 -23.84
N TYR A 118 -17.99 8.01 -23.53
CA TYR A 118 -17.72 8.94 -22.45
C TYR A 118 -17.63 10.41 -22.87
N GLN A 119 -17.65 10.74 -24.19
CA GLN A 119 -17.70 12.13 -24.64
C GLN A 119 -18.93 12.92 -24.17
N LYS A 120 -19.98 12.20 -23.72
CA LYS A 120 -21.22 12.79 -23.19
C LYS A 120 -21.14 13.18 -21.72
N GLU A 121 -20.04 12.82 -21.04
CA GLU A 121 -19.85 13.22 -19.64
C GLU A 121 -19.95 14.74 -19.49
N PRO A 122 -20.73 15.21 -18.50
CA PRO A 122 -20.85 16.63 -18.26
C PRO A 122 -19.56 17.18 -17.65
N ILE A 123 -19.21 18.38 -18.06
CA ILE A 123 -18.09 19.14 -17.50
C ILE A 123 -18.54 20.56 -17.20
N ASN A 124 -18.17 21.06 -16.04
CA ASN A 124 -18.37 22.44 -15.66
C ASN A 124 -17.20 23.30 -16.16
N ILE A 125 -17.48 24.40 -16.82
CA ILE A 125 -16.46 25.33 -17.34
C ILE A 125 -16.66 26.70 -16.70
N PRO A 126 -15.96 26.97 -15.59
CA PRO A 126 -15.87 28.33 -15.04
C PRO A 126 -15.00 29.23 -15.91
N ASP A 127 -14.86 30.50 -15.56
CA ASP A 127 -13.89 31.38 -16.21
C ASP A 127 -12.47 30.88 -16.04
N ILE A 128 -11.56 31.29 -16.95
CA ILE A 128 -10.20 30.78 -17.01
C ILE A 128 -9.37 31.04 -15.74
N GLU A 129 -9.63 32.14 -15.04
CA GLU A 129 -8.93 32.47 -13.79
C GLU A 129 -9.37 31.53 -12.67
N THR A 130 -10.65 31.21 -12.60
CA THR A 130 -11.19 30.20 -11.67
C THR A 130 -10.64 28.82 -11.98
N GLN A 131 -10.58 28.40 -13.26
CA GLN A 131 -9.97 27.13 -13.65
C GLN A 131 -8.51 27.03 -13.16
N ARG A 132 -7.69 28.05 -13.43
CA ARG A 132 -6.29 28.11 -12.99
C ARG A 132 -6.14 28.11 -11.47
N ARG A 133 -7.07 28.75 -10.76
CA ARG A 133 -7.10 28.71 -9.29
C ARG A 133 -7.35 27.30 -8.77
N ILE A 134 -8.32 26.60 -9.34
CA ILE A 134 -8.66 25.23 -8.99
C ILE A 134 -7.48 24.29 -9.28
N SER A 135 -6.88 24.38 -10.48
CA SER A 135 -5.70 23.60 -10.84
C SER A 135 -4.56 23.78 -9.84
N ARG A 136 -4.27 25.02 -9.43
CA ARG A 136 -3.23 25.32 -8.44
C ARG A 136 -3.54 24.75 -7.06
N ILE A 137 -4.80 24.64 -6.68
CA ILE A 137 -5.19 24.01 -5.40
C ILE A 137 -4.92 22.51 -5.47
N PHE A 138 -5.33 21.82 -6.55
CA PHE A 138 -5.06 20.39 -6.72
C PHE A 138 -3.56 20.10 -6.79
N ASP A 139 -2.80 20.85 -7.58
CA ASP A 139 -1.33 20.72 -7.64
C ASP A 139 -0.69 20.81 -6.23
N LYS A 140 -1.18 21.74 -5.38
CA LYS A 140 -0.69 21.88 -4.01
C LYS A 140 -1.07 20.69 -3.11
N ILE A 141 -2.31 20.21 -3.24
CA ILE A 141 -2.78 19.04 -2.46
C ILE A 141 -1.95 17.81 -2.83
N ASP A 142 -1.76 17.54 -4.12
CA ASP A 142 -0.95 16.42 -4.61
C ASP A 142 0.50 16.50 -4.13
N ALA A 143 1.10 17.69 -4.20
CA ALA A 143 2.46 17.92 -3.71
C ALA A 143 2.57 17.69 -2.20
N LEU A 144 1.57 18.12 -1.40
CA LEU A 144 1.53 17.88 0.03
C LEU A 144 1.37 16.41 0.37
N ILE A 145 0.46 15.69 -0.29
CA ILE A 145 0.26 14.25 -0.11
C ILE A 145 1.56 13.50 -0.44
N THR A 146 2.18 13.81 -1.57
CA THR A 146 3.45 13.20 -2.01
C THR A 146 4.56 13.44 -1.00
N SER A 147 4.74 14.69 -0.57
CA SER A 147 5.75 15.05 0.45
C SER A 147 5.53 14.30 1.78
N ARG A 148 4.28 14.14 2.23
CA ARG A 148 3.97 13.39 3.46
C ARG A 148 4.26 11.89 3.32
N LYS A 149 3.98 11.29 2.16
CA LYS A 149 4.36 9.90 1.86
C LYS A 149 5.88 9.69 1.88
N GLU A 150 6.63 10.60 1.26
CA GLU A 150 8.10 10.57 1.26
C GLU A 150 8.67 10.72 2.68
N GLN A 151 8.13 11.64 3.48
CA GLN A 151 8.52 11.80 4.88
C GLN A 151 8.30 10.52 5.68
N ARG A 152 7.16 9.84 5.46
CA ARG A 152 6.89 8.55 6.11
C ARG A 152 7.92 7.48 5.72
N THR A 153 8.27 7.37 4.44
CA THR A 153 9.31 6.44 3.99
C THR A 153 10.67 6.75 4.63
N LYS A 154 11.01 8.02 4.78
CA LYS A 154 12.25 8.43 5.47
C LYS A 154 12.22 8.06 6.95
N LEU A 155 11.07 8.16 7.63
CA LEU A 155 10.93 7.71 9.02
C LEU A 155 11.17 6.20 9.17
N ASP A 156 10.70 5.38 8.22
CA ASP A 156 11.00 3.94 8.19
C ASP A 156 12.50 3.66 8.02
N GLN A 157 13.17 4.43 7.16
CA GLN A 157 14.63 4.33 6.98
C GLN A 157 15.39 4.73 8.23
N ILE A 158 14.94 5.76 8.95
CA ILE A 158 15.55 6.22 10.21
C ILE A 158 15.47 5.10 11.27
N VAL A 159 14.31 4.43 11.40
CA VAL A 159 14.17 3.30 12.33
C VAL A 159 15.13 2.17 11.97
N LYS A 160 15.22 1.81 10.69
CA LYS A 160 16.17 0.79 10.23
C LYS A 160 17.62 1.18 10.52
N SER A 161 18.02 2.42 10.24
CA SER A 161 19.38 2.92 10.49
C SER A 161 19.68 2.90 11.99
N ARG A 162 18.73 3.31 12.84
CA ARG A 162 18.88 3.27 14.30
C ARG A 162 19.03 1.85 14.83
N PHE A 163 18.26 0.89 14.27
CA PHE A 163 18.42 -0.52 14.61
C PHE A 163 19.84 -1.02 14.34
N ILE A 164 20.38 -0.73 13.15
CA ILE A 164 21.74 -1.13 12.76
C ILE A 164 22.80 -0.40 13.62
N GLU A 165 22.60 0.87 13.92
CA GLU A 165 23.50 1.66 14.77
C GLU A 165 23.61 1.07 16.19
N MET A 166 22.47 0.68 16.78
CA MET A 166 22.42 0.18 18.16
C MET A 166 22.84 -1.28 18.30
N PHE A 167 22.54 -2.12 17.33
CA PHE A 167 22.69 -3.57 17.44
C PHE A 167 23.69 -4.17 16.45
N GLY A 168 24.17 -3.38 15.49
CA GLY A 168 25.02 -3.84 14.39
C GLY A 168 24.24 -4.62 13.33
N ASP A 169 24.95 -5.21 12.38
CA ASP A 169 24.37 -6.19 11.47
C ASP A 169 24.28 -7.54 12.18
N LEU A 170 23.08 -7.88 12.64
CA LEU A 170 22.83 -9.17 13.30
C LEU A 170 23.06 -10.39 12.38
N ALA A 171 23.39 -10.20 11.10
CA ALA A 171 23.78 -11.27 10.20
C ALA A 171 25.31 -11.41 10.09
N ASP A 172 26.06 -10.48 10.66
CA ASP A 172 27.52 -10.54 10.68
C ASP A 172 27.97 -11.68 11.64
N PRO A 173 28.81 -12.63 11.18
CA PRO A 173 29.42 -13.62 12.06
C PRO A 173 30.21 -13.04 13.24
N ALA A 174 30.66 -11.79 13.13
CA ALA A 174 31.34 -11.07 14.21
C ALA A 174 30.39 -10.42 15.22
N CYS A 175 29.07 -10.63 15.09
CA CYS A 175 28.09 -10.11 16.04
C CYS A 175 28.21 -10.85 17.39
N ASP A 176 28.60 -10.16 18.44
CA ASP A 176 28.88 -10.73 19.76
C ASP A 176 27.62 -10.87 20.66
N TRP A 177 26.45 -10.47 20.19
CA TRP A 177 25.23 -10.60 20.99
C TRP A 177 24.89 -12.08 21.24
N PRO A 178 24.59 -12.47 22.48
CA PRO A 178 24.12 -13.82 22.79
C PRO A 178 22.94 -14.23 21.90
N GLN A 179 22.89 -15.51 21.54
CA GLN A 179 21.79 -16.08 20.77
C GLN A 179 21.03 -17.10 21.59
N SER A 180 19.72 -17.19 21.36
CA SER A 180 18.84 -18.15 21.98
C SER A 180 17.78 -18.61 20.97
N LYS A 181 17.17 -19.78 21.22
CA LYS A 181 16.01 -20.20 20.43
C LYS A 181 14.83 -19.28 20.71
N LEU A 182 13.98 -19.08 19.70
CA LEU A 182 12.79 -18.24 19.85
C LEU A 182 11.89 -18.70 21.00
N THR A 183 11.79 -20.01 21.27
CA THR A 183 11.05 -20.55 22.43
C THR A 183 11.64 -20.18 23.79
N GLU A 184 12.93 -19.96 23.88
CA GLU A 184 13.63 -19.65 25.13
C GLU A 184 13.45 -18.19 25.56
N VAL A 185 13.02 -17.32 24.63
CA VAL A 185 12.65 -15.92 24.89
C VAL A 185 11.17 -15.73 25.18
N CYS A 186 10.38 -16.82 25.16
CA CYS A 186 9.00 -16.87 25.62
C CYS A 186 8.95 -17.41 27.06
N ALA A 187 7.87 -17.13 27.80
CA ALA A 187 7.66 -17.69 29.14
C ALA A 187 7.25 -19.16 29.03
N ASP A 188 6.45 -19.51 28.01
CA ASP A 188 5.97 -20.88 27.76
C ASP A 188 6.22 -21.26 26.29
N PRO A 189 6.63 -22.50 25.95
CA PRO A 189 6.75 -22.99 24.59
C PRO A 189 5.47 -22.86 23.74
N ASP A 190 4.29 -22.82 24.39
CA ASP A 190 2.99 -22.63 23.72
C ASP A 190 2.64 -21.18 23.47
N ASP A 191 3.47 -20.26 23.89
CA ASP A 191 3.36 -18.83 23.54
C ASP A 191 3.64 -18.56 22.06
N ILE A 192 4.26 -19.50 21.34
CA ILE A 192 4.33 -19.51 19.88
C ILE A 192 3.25 -20.45 19.37
N LYS A 193 2.14 -19.86 18.90
CA LYS A 193 0.94 -20.64 18.53
C LYS A 193 0.34 -20.12 17.22
N CYS A 194 -0.17 -21.04 16.42
CA CYS A 194 -0.99 -20.74 15.27
C CYS A 194 -2.46 -20.70 15.67
N GLY A 195 -3.28 -19.90 15.02
CA GLY A 195 -4.72 -19.88 15.27
C GLY A 195 -5.43 -21.21 14.99
N PRO A 196 -6.71 -21.33 15.35
CA PRO A 196 -7.47 -22.58 15.32
C PRO A 196 -7.62 -23.13 13.89
N PHE A 197 -7.54 -24.45 13.75
CA PHE A 197 -7.63 -25.15 12.48
C PHE A 197 -8.86 -26.05 12.34
N GLY A 198 -9.22 -26.29 11.08
CA GLY A 198 -10.19 -27.31 10.72
C GLY A 198 -11.55 -27.10 11.36
N THR A 199 -11.99 -28.06 12.17
CA THR A 199 -13.29 -28.03 12.83
C THR A 199 -13.39 -27.11 14.03
N GLN A 200 -12.27 -26.56 14.52
CA GLN A 200 -12.27 -25.68 15.72
C GLN A 200 -12.93 -24.32 15.43
N LEU A 201 -12.80 -23.81 14.22
CA LEU A 201 -13.42 -22.55 13.80
C LEU A 201 -13.84 -22.61 12.32
N ASN A 202 -15.14 -22.55 12.06
CA ASN A 202 -15.72 -22.54 10.72
C ASN A 202 -16.15 -21.13 10.32
N LYS A 203 -16.14 -20.84 9.02
CA LYS A 203 -16.59 -19.54 8.48
C LYS A 203 -18.06 -19.23 8.83
N ALA A 204 -18.89 -20.24 9.05
CA ALA A 204 -20.29 -20.06 9.47
C ALA A 204 -20.41 -19.47 10.90
N GLU A 205 -19.35 -19.55 11.71
CA GLU A 205 -19.30 -18.99 13.07
C GLU A 205 -18.83 -17.52 13.09
N TYR A 206 -18.49 -16.95 11.92
CA TYR A 206 -18.09 -15.54 11.83
C TYR A 206 -19.29 -14.62 11.99
N ARG A 207 -19.07 -13.52 12.69
CA ARG A 207 -20.06 -12.47 13.01
C ARG A 207 -19.60 -11.12 12.51
N HIS A 208 -20.51 -10.14 12.54
CA HIS A 208 -20.20 -8.74 12.26
C HIS A 208 -19.87 -7.91 13.52
N GLU A 209 -20.11 -8.50 14.68
CA GLU A 209 -19.83 -7.89 15.98
C GLU A 209 -19.47 -8.96 17.02
N GLY A 210 -18.85 -8.59 18.13
CA GLY A 210 -18.41 -9.49 19.20
C GLY A 210 -16.92 -9.41 19.48
N VAL A 211 -16.26 -10.53 19.71
CA VAL A 211 -14.81 -10.62 19.93
C VAL A 211 -14.09 -10.63 18.58
N ALA A 212 -13.13 -9.74 18.40
CA ALA A 212 -12.41 -9.57 17.13
C ALA A 212 -11.67 -10.84 16.71
N LEU A 213 -11.79 -11.23 15.44
CA LEU A 213 -10.96 -12.24 14.78
C LEU A 213 -9.87 -11.52 13.97
N TRP A 214 -8.61 -11.67 14.41
CA TRP A 214 -7.48 -10.98 13.82
C TRP A 214 -6.86 -11.79 12.69
N GLU A 215 -6.87 -11.23 11.49
CA GLU A 215 -6.49 -11.86 10.24
C GLU A 215 -5.27 -11.18 9.61
N ILE A 216 -4.74 -11.74 8.52
CA ILE A 216 -3.57 -11.20 7.80
C ILE A 216 -3.73 -9.72 7.37
N PRO A 217 -4.90 -9.24 6.87
CA PRO A 217 -5.04 -7.83 6.49
C PRO A 217 -4.75 -6.86 7.62
N GLN A 218 -5.18 -7.17 8.87
CA GLN A 218 -4.94 -6.31 10.03
C GLN A 218 -3.46 -6.31 10.42
N ILE A 219 -2.77 -7.44 10.33
CA ILE A 219 -1.34 -7.56 10.62
C ILE A 219 -0.52 -6.78 9.58
N ASN A 220 -0.83 -6.95 8.29
CA ASN A 220 -0.17 -6.22 7.21
C ASN A 220 -0.37 -4.70 7.33
N ALA A 221 -1.50 -4.28 7.89
CA ALA A 221 -1.80 -2.88 8.21
C ALA A 221 -1.28 -2.44 9.58
N GLN A 222 -0.51 -3.29 10.30
CA GLN A 222 -0.03 -3.01 11.66
C GLN A 222 -1.18 -2.62 12.61
N PHE A 223 -2.28 -3.37 12.55
CA PHE A 223 -3.53 -3.17 13.30
C PHE A 223 -4.21 -1.80 13.11
N ARG A 224 -3.92 -1.07 12.03
CA ARG A 224 -4.53 0.24 11.74
C ARG A 224 -5.86 0.16 11.00
N VAL A 225 -6.32 -1.05 10.67
CA VAL A 225 -7.62 -1.32 10.06
C VAL A 225 -8.44 -2.21 10.97
N GLU A 226 -9.73 -1.93 11.03
CA GLU A 226 -10.67 -2.66 11.85
C GLU A 226 -10.76 -4.15 11.45
N PRO A 227 -11.10 -5.04 12.39
CA PRO A 227 -11.40 -6.44 12.09
C PRO A 227 -12.55 -6.55 11.09
N THR A 228 -12.45 -7.49 10.18
CA THR A 228 -13.53 -7.78 9.21
C THR A 228 -14.53 -8.78 9.79
N HIS A 229 -14.06 -9.65 10.66
CA HIS A 229 -14.85 -10.71 11.27
C HIS A 229 -14.71 -10.70 12.80
N TYR A 230 -15.76 -11.21 13.45
CA TYR A 230 -15.86 -11.32 14.89
C TYR A 230 -16.38 -12.70 15.25
N LEU A 231 -16.33 -13.05 16.52
CA LEU A 231 -16.87 -14.28 17.09
C LEU A 231 -17.83 -13.97 18.24
N ASP A 232 -18.81 -14.84 18.45
CA ASP A 232 -19.63 -14.81 19.66
C ASP A 232 -18.75 -14.98 20.89
N PHE A 233 -19.15 -14.42 22.03
CA PHE A 233 -18.37 -14.47 23.28
C PHE A 233 -18.14 -15.91 23.74
N ASP A 234 -19.13 -16.78 23.63
CA ASP A 234 -19.00 -18.20 24.01
C ASP A 234 -17.96 -18.91 23.12
N LYS A 235 -18.01 -18.67 21.79
CA LYS A 235 -17.03 -19.22 20.87
C LYS A 235 -15.63 -18.68 21.10
N ALA A 236 -15.49 -17.42 21.39
CA ALA A 236 -14.21 -16.84 21.74
C ALA A 236 -13.63 -17.42 23.02
N ALA A 237 -14.47 -17.69 24.04
CA ALA A 237 -14.07 -18.36 25.27
C ALA A 237 -13.57 -19.81 25.04
N GLU A 238 -14.23 -20.57 24.14
CA GLU A 238 -13.74 -21.90 23.73
C GLU A 238 -12.35 -21.82 23.06
N LEU A 239 -12.04 -20.71 22.41
CA LEU A 239 -10.81 -20.48 21.67
C LEU A 239 -9.78 -19.63 22.44
N ASP A 240 -9.92 -19.46 23.75
CA ASP A 240 -9.04 -18.61 24.58
C ASP A 240 -7.55 -18.96 24.43
N ALA A 241 -7.22 -20.23 24.23
CA ALA A 241 -5.86 -20.66 23.94
C ALA A 241 -5.22 -19.98 22.71
N TYR A 242 -6.04 -19.39 21.81
CA TYR A 242 -5.66 -18.65 20.60
C TYR A 242 -5.84 -17.14 20.78
N SER A 243 -6.02 -16.67 21.99
CA SER A 243 -6.17 -15.25 22.29
C SER A 243 -4.90 -14.49 21.95
N ILE A 244 -5.07 -13.24 21.51
CA ILE A 244 -4.01 -12.25 21.35
C ILE A 244 -4.28 -11.08 22.29
N ILE A 245 -3.25 -10.65 23.00
CA ILE A 245 -3.32 -9.57 23.99
C ILE A 245 -2.26 -8.50 23.70
N PRO A 246 -2.38 -7.30 24.30
CA PRO A 246 -1.38 -6.25 24.16
C PRO A 246 0.07 -6.72 24.38
N GLY A 247 0.93 -6.39 23.44
CA GLY A 247 2.34 -6.80 23.47
C GLY A 247 2.65 -8.10 22.73
N ASP A 248 1.66 -8.92 22.40
CA ASP A 248 1.88 -10.09 21.55
C ASP A 248 2.33 -9.67 20.15
N ILE A 249 3.17 -10.48 19.51
CA ILE A 249 3.55 -10.29 18.12
C ILE A 249 2.69 -11.22 17.27
N ALA A 250 1.88 -10.63 16.37
CA ALA A 250 1.17 -11.37 15.35
C ALA A 250 2.01 -11.47 14.09
N MET A 251 2.10 -12.65 13.47
CA MET A 251 2.87 -12.89 12.26
C MET A 251 2.01 -13.57 11.19
N SER A 252 2.08 -13.10 9.97
CA SER A 252 1.42 -13.75 8.82
C SER A 252 2.09 -15.10 8.51
N ARG A 253 1.29 -16.16 8.57
CA ARG A 253 1.74 -17.52 8.28
C ARG A 253 1.69 -17.84 6.80
N LYS A 254 0.80 -17.20 6.04
CA LYS A 254 0.59 -17.38 4.60
C LYS A 254 0.61 -16.03 3.87
N GLY A 255 0.69 -16.05 2.54
CA GLY A 255 0.77 -14.84 1.73
C GLY A 255 2.10 -14.11 1.95
N ASN A 256 2.10 -12.94 2.59
CA ASN A 256 3.31 -12.22 3.00
C ASN A 256 3.94 -12.88 4.23
N VAL A 257 4.49 -14.07 4.04
CA VAL A 257 5.05 -14.91 5.10
C VAL A 257 6.12 -14.15 5.89
N GLY A 258 6.00 -14.18 7.23
CA GLY A 258 6.95 -13.51 8.13
C GLY A 258 6.65 -12.01 8.37
N GLN A 259 5.67 -11.43 7.68
CA GLN A 259 5.21 -10.09 8.02
C GLN A 259 4.59 -10.13 9.42
N CYS A 260 5.04 -9.24 10.31
CA CYS A 260 4.56 -9.22 11.70
C CYS A 260 4.32 -7.80 12.22
N ALA A 261 3.50 -7.72 13.27
CA ALA A 261 3.18 -6.49 13.98
C ALA A 261 2.98 -6.80 15.48
N VAL A 262 3.31 -5.85 16.34
CA VAL A 262 2.99 -5.93 17.77
C VAL A 262 1.53 -5.53 17.97
N PHE A 263 0.79 -6.33 18.74
CA PHE A 263 -0.61 -6.04 19.06
C PHE A 263 -0.70 -4.82 19.97
N PRO A 264 -1.52 -3.80 19.61
CA PRO A 264 -1.56 -2.53 20.31
C PRO A 264 -2.10 -2.62 21.73
N CYS A 265 -1.63 -1.71 22.60
CA CYS A 265 -2.04 -1.66 24.01
C CYS A 265 -3.45 -1.09 24.25
N ASP A 266 -3.99 -0.38 23.28
CA ASP A 266 -5.32 0.26 23.31
C ASP A 266 -6.44 -0.60 22.70
N TYR A 267 -6.09 -1.80 22.20
CA TYR A 267 -7.06 -2.72 21.61
C TYR A 267 -7.51 -3.77 22.64
N MET A 268 -8.78 -4.15 22.52
CA MET A 268 -9.33 -5.26 23.29
C MET A 268 -8.75 -6.59 22.78
N PRO A 269 -8.43 -7.54 23.69
CA PRO A 269 -8.03 -8.87 23.29
C PRO A 269 -9.00 -9.51 22.29
N GLY A 270 -8.48 -10.36 21.41
CA GLY A 270 -9.26 -11.06 20.40
C GLY A 270 -8.66 -12.44 20.12
N ILE A 271 -9.13 -13.09 19.08
CA ILE A 271 -8.68 -14.42 18.64
C ILE A 271 -7.89 -14.28 17.34
N ILE A 272 -6.78 -14.98 17.18
CA ILE A 272 -6.01 -15.02 15.92
C ILE A 272 -6.62 -16.04 14.96
N HIS A 273 -6.67 -15.69 13.67
CA HIS A 273 -7.10 -16.59 12.59
C HIS A 273 -6.06 -17.70 12.33
N SER A 274 -6.48 -18.81 11.73
CA SER A 274 -5.61 -19.96 11.38
C SER A 274 -4.39 -19.60 10.52
N ASP A 275 -4.43 -18.50 9.79
CA ASP A 275 -3.34 -18.02 8.93
C ASP A 275 -2.41 -17.04 9.65
N VAL A 276 -2.61 -16.87 10.95
CA VAL A 276 -1.84 -16.00 11.84
C VAL A 276 -1.14 -16.81 12.90
N LEU A 277 0.10 -16.42 13.19
CA LEU A 277 0.89 -16.92 14.32
C LEU A 277 0.92 -15.84 15.41
N ARG A 278 0.81 -16.23 16.67
CA ARG A 278 1.12 -15.42 17.83
C ARG A 278 2.49 -15.81 18.36
N ILE A 279 3.31 -14.82 18.72
CA ILE A 279 4.55 -14.98 19.48
C ILE A 279 4.41 -14.05 20.68
N ARG A 280 4.36 -14.65 21.88
CA ARG A 280 4.32 -13.93 23.16
C ARG A 280 5.66 -14.09 23.84
N VAL A 281 6.44 -13.02 23.86
CA VAL A 281 7.77 -13.03 24.48
C VAL A 281 7.69 -12.74 25.96
N ASP A 282 8.64 -13.29 26.73
CA ASP A 282 8.84 -12.95 28.14
C ASP A 282 9.45 -11.55 28.24
N SER A 283 8.70 -10.60 28.81
CA SER A 283 9.13 -9.21 28.95
C SER A 283 10.40 -9.01 29.78
N GLY A 284 10.76 -9.98 30.61
CA GLY A 284 12.03 -9.97 31.36
C GLY A 284 13.25 -10.34 30.51
N LYS A 285 13.05 -10.82 29.27
CA LYS A 285 14.11 -11.25 28.36
C LYS A 285 14.11 -10.47 27.05
N MET A 286 12.92 -10.14 26.53
CA MET A 286 12.75 -9.65 25.19
C MET A 286 11.65 -8.59 25.09
N VAL A 287 11.98 -7.42 24.53
CA VAL A 287 11.00 -6.38 24.25
C VAL A 287 10.27 -6.71 22.94
N PRO A 288 8.92 -6.76 22.90
CA PRO A 288 8.14 -7.13 21.70
C PRO A 288 8.49 -6.30 20.45
N ILE A 289 8.63 -4.98 20.59
CA ILE A 289 9.01 -4.08 19.49
C ILE A 289 10.40 -4.44 18.95
N PHE A 290 11.39 -4.66 19.82
CA PHE A 290 12.72 -5.07 19.38
C PHE A 290 12.66 -6.41 18.63
N MET A 291 11.97 -7.41 19.18
CA MET A 291 11.80 -8.72 18.52
C MET A 291 11.16 -8.56 17.15
N MET A 292 10.08 -7.79 17.02
CA MET A 292 9.43 -7.53 15.73
C MET A 292 10.42 -6.94 14.71
N TYR A 293 11.24 -5.98 15.11
CA TYR A 293 12.23 -5.38 14.22
C TYR A 293 13.40 -6.32 13.92
N GLN A 294 13.78 -7.18 14.84
CA GLN A 294 14.75 -8.24 14.57
C GLN A 294 14.22 -9.23 13.52
N LEU A 295 12.95 -9.64 13.62
CA LEU A 295 12.28 -10.47 12.61
C LEU A 295 12.24 -9.78 11.24
N HIS A 296 12.11 -8.45 11.20
CA HIS A 296 12.06 -7.68 9.96
C HIS A 296 13.42 -7.32 9.36
N TYR A 297 14.44 -7.05 10.17
CA TYR A 297 15.69 -6.46 9.69
C TYR A 297 16.89 -7.41 9.76
N SER A 298 16.89 -8.40 10.65
CA SER A 298 17.98 -9.37 10.70
C SER A 298 17.95 -10.29 9.46
N GLY A 299 18.97 -10.21 8.64
CA GLY A 299 19.12 -11.07 7.47
C GLY A 299 19.27 -12.56 7.85
N THR A 300 19.85 -12.86 9.01
CA THR A 300 19.96 -14.23 9.54
C THR A 300 18.59 -14.79 9.93
N VAL A 301 17.79 -14.02 10.66
CA VAL A 301 16.45 -14.43 11.08
C VAL A 301 15.54 -14.59 9.86
N LYS A 302 15.58 -13.66 8.90
CA LYS A 302 14.82 -13.79 7.65
C LYS A 302 15.14 -15.06 6.89
N ARG A 303 16.41 -15.37 6.69
CA ARG A 303 16.82 -16.63 6.04
C ARG A 303 16.31 -17.86 6.78
N GLN A 304 16.35 -17.87 8.10
CA GLN A 304 15.78 -18.97 8.89
C GLN A 304 14.26 -19.07 8.70
N ILE A 305 13.53 -17.96 8.68
CA ILE A 305 12.08 -17.92 8.40
C ILE A 305 11.78 -18.46 7.00
N GLU A 306 12.53 -18.06 6.00
CA GLU A 306 12.42 -18.59 4.62
C GLU A 306 12.66 -20.09 4.56
N GLN A 307 13.66 -20.62 5.26
CA GLN A 307 13.96 -22.04 5.32
C GLN A 307 12.88 -22.87 6.03
N VAL A 308 12.23 -22.29 7.04
CA VAL A 308 11.11 -22.96 7.74
C VAL A 308 9.76 -22.78 7.07
N SER A 309 9.73 -21.95 6.02
CA SER A 309 8.55 -21.76 5.18
C SER A 309 8.60 -22.78 4.04
N SER A 310 7.60 -23.63 3.93
CA SER A 310 7.56 -24.69 2.90
C SER A 310 6.24 -24.63 2.10
N GLY A 311 6.31 -25.01 0.83
CA GLY A 311 5.17 -25.17 -0.06
C GLY A 311 5.46 -24.59 -1.45
N ALA A 312 5.32 -25.42 -2.49
CA ALA A 312 5.57 -25.03 -3.88
C ALA A 312 4.49 -24.10 -4.46
N ILE A 313 3.27 -24.14 -3.93
CA ILE A 313 2.12 -23.37 -4.43
C ILE A 313 1.65 -22.32 -3.40
N MET A 314 1.73 -22.65 -2.10
CA MET A 314 1.42 -21.73 -0.99
C MET A 314 2.45 -21.95 0.12
N ALA A 315 3.42 -21.06 0.20
CA ALA A 315 4.37 -21.05 1.31
C ALA A 315 3.64 -20.80 2.64
N GLY A 316 3.97 -21.59 3.66
CA GLY A 316 3.42 -21.43 5.00
C GLY A 316 4.45 -21.77 6.06
N ILE A 317 4.50 -20.99 7.15
CA ILE A 317 5.43 -21.24 8.24
C ILE A 317 5.02 -22.49 9.01
N ASN A 318 5.99 -23.39 9.20
CA ASN A 318 5.85 -24.51 10.11
C ASN A 318 6.16 -24.03 11.54
N VAL A 319 5.13 -24.08 12.42
CA VAL A 319 5.24 -23.58 13.81
C VAL A 319 6.35 -24.29 14.60
N THR A 320 6.46 -25.60 14.47
CA THR A 320 7.48 -26.39 15.18
C THR A 320 8.89 -25.97 14.77
N LYS A 321 9.09 -25.73 13.47
CA LYS A 321 10.38 -25.24 12.96
C LYS A 321 10.62 -23.78 13.35
N LEU A 322 9.58 -22.92 13.35
CA LEU A 322 9.70 -21.55 13.81
C LEU A 322 10.17 -21.46 15.28
N LYS A 323 9.69 -22.36 16.12
CA LYS A 323 10.12 -22.46 17.53
C LYS A 323 11.64 -22.63 17.70
N SER A 324 12.34 -23.17 16.72
CA SER A 324 13.78 -23.46 16.78
C SER A 324 14.69 -22.42 16.11
N ILE A 325 14.14 -21.36 15.52
CA ILE A 325 15.00 -20.32 14.95
C ILE A 325 15.80 -19.60 16.03
N MET A 326 17.01 -19.18 15.67
CA MET A 326 17.90 -18.45 16.57
C MET A 326 17.67 -16.95 16.47
N VAL A 327 17.57 -16.30 17.62
CA VAL A 327 17.39 -14.85 17.76
C VAL A 327 18.47 -14.28 18.67
N HIS A 328 18.85 -13.02 18.51
CA HIS A 328 19.85 -12.35 19.32
C HIS A 328 19.20 -11.69 20.55
N LEU A 329 19.93 -11.69 21.67
CA LEU A 329 19.53 -11.13 22.95
C LEU A 329 20.51 -10.05 23.42
N PRO A 330 20.46 -8.84 22.84
CA PRO A 330 21.19 -7.72 23.42
C PRO A 330 20.59 -7.37 24.81
N PRO A 331 21.32 -6.59 25.65
CA PRO A 331 20.81 -6.17 26.95
C PRO A 331 19.44 -5.54 26.89
N LEU A 332 18.56 -5.86 27.84
CA LEU A 332 17.15 -5.43 27.85
C LEU A 332 17.03 -3.89 27.80
N GLU A 333 17.92 -3.18 28.49
CA GLU A 333 17.97 -1.71 28.48
C GLU A 333 18.15 -1.13 27.08
N LEU A 334 18.98 -1.75 26.23
CA LEU A 334 19.16 -1.30 24.83
C LEU A 334 17.91 -1.61 23.98
N GLN A 335 17.26 -2.74 24.24
CA GLN A 335 16.01 -3.06 23.57
C GLN A 335 14.91 -2.05 23.93
N GLU A 336 14.79 -1.65 25.19
CA GLU A 336 13.86 -0.64 25.69
C GLU A 336 14.14 0.74 25.07
N GLN A 337 15.40 1.17 25.07
CA GLN A 337 15.79 2.43 24.41
C GLN A 337 15.40 2.47 22.93
N PHE A 338 15.57 1.35 22.23
CA PHE A 338 15.14 1.24 20.83
C PHE A 338 13.62 1.29 20.71
N ALA A 339 12.88 0.59 21.58
CA ALA A 339 11.43 0.58 21.59
C ALA A 339 10.83 1.98 21.85
N ASP A 340 11.43 2.74 22.78
CA ASP A 340 11.05 4.13 23.04
C ASP A 340 11.27 5.02 21.81
N PHE A 341 12.42 4.87 21.16
CA PHE A 341 12.70 5.59 19.91
C PHE A 341 11.68 5.27 18.83
N VAL A 342 11.37 3.99 18.60
CA VAL A 342 10.34 3.55 17.65
C VAL A 342 8.99 4.15 17.98
N THR A 343 8.60 4.14 19.24
CA THR A 343 7.32 4.70 19.70
C THR A 343 7.19 6.19 19.37
N GLN A 344 8.26 6.95 19.50
CA GLN A 344 8.27 8.38 19.10
C GLN A 344 8.15 8.57 17.59
N ILE A 345 8.84 7.72 16.81
CA ILE A 345 8.74 7.74 15.35
C ILE A 345 7.32 7.36 14.89
N ASP A 346 6.69 6.36 15.49
CA ASP A 346 5.34 5.92 15.14
C ASP A 346 4.28 6.99 15.44
N LYS A 347 4.42 7.77 16.51
CA LYS A 347 3.61 8.97 16.74
C LYS A 347 3.75 9.99 15.59
N SER A 348 4.96 10.15 15.06
CA SER A 348 5.22 11.03 13.92
C SER A 348 4.62 10.48 12.62
N LYS A 349 4.73 9.18 12.35
CA LYS A 349 4.08 8.52 11.21
C LYS A 349 2.55 8.65 11.26
N TYR A 350 1.95 8.45 12.43
CA TYR A 350 0.52 8.60 12.62
C TYR A 350 0.03 10.02 12.29
N ARG A 351 0.78 11.05 12.70
CA ARG A 351 0.48 12.45 12.31
C ARG A 351 0.52 12.64 10.78
N GLN A 352 1.50 12.03 10.09
CA GLN A 352 1.58 12.10 8.62
C GLN A 352 0.36 11.43 7.98
N GLU A 353 -0.08 10.28 8.46
CA GLU A 353 -1.28 9.59 7.96
C GLU A 353 -2.55 10.41 8.14
N LYS A 354 -2.73 11.02 9.31
CA LYS A 354 -3.86 11.95 9.57
C LYS A 354 -3.85 13.12 8.57
N CYS A 355 -2.68 13.71 8.30
CA CYS A 355 -2.54 14.80 7.33
C CYS A 355 -2.91 14.32 5.91
N ILE A 356 -2.43 13.14 5.49
CA ILE A 356 -2.75 12.57 4.18
C ILE A 356 -4.26 12.36 4.07
N GLY A 357 -4.89 11.73 5.05
CA GLY A 357 -6.35 11.53 5.08
C GLY A 357 -7.14 12.83 5.00
N PHE A 358 -6.71 13.86 5.73
CA PHE A 358 -7.32 15.19 5.66
C PHE A 358 -7.24 15.78 4.24
N PHE A 359 -6.06 15.75 3.60
CA PHE A 359 -5.88 16.28 2.24
C PHE A 359 -6.69 15.50 1.21
N GLN A 360 -6.81 14.19 1.34
CA GLN A 360 -7.67 13.37 0.46
C GLN A 360 -9.16 13.70 0.63
N CYS A 361 -9.63 13.93 1.86
CA CYS A 361 -10.99 14.39 2.12
C CYS A 361 -11.25 15.78 1.52
N LEU A 362 -10.31 16.70 1.68
CA LEU A 362 -10.38 18.05 1.11
C LEU A 362 -10.43 18.02 -0.41
N GLU A 363 -9.56 17.22 -1.03
CA GLU A 363 -9.53 17.00 -2.47
C GLU A 363 -10.89 16.50 -2.98
N LYS A 364 -11.44 15.47 -2.32
CA LYS A 364 -12.76 14.92 -2.67
C LYS A 364 -13.87 15.96 -2.58
N SER A 365 -13.88 16.78 -1.55
CA SER A 365 -14.86 17.85 -1.37
C SER A 365 -14.77 18.90 -2.48
N ILE A 366 -13.56 19.34 -2.82
CA ILE A 366 -13.33 20.32 -3.89
C ILE A 366 -13.73 19.73 -5.25
N ARG A 367 -13.42 18.46 -5.53
CA ARG A 367 -13.85 17.77 -6.76
C ARG A 367 -15.38 17.75 -6.90
N GLN A 368 -16.12 17.50 -5.82
CA GLN A 368 -17.60 17.50 -5.83
C GLN A 368 -18.19 18.89 -6.05
N GLU A 369 -17.54 19.94 -5.58
CA GLU A 369 -18.03 21.32 -5.70
C GLU A 369 -17.78 21.90 -7.10
N TRP A 370 -16.62 21.62 -7.70
CA TRP A 370 -16.12 22.35 -8.87
C TRP A 370 -16.05 21.53 -10.16
N LEU A 371 -15.88 20.21 -10.07
CA LEU A 371 -15.74 19.36 -11.24
C LEU A 371 -17.01 18.57 -11.54
#